data_d0c6c7794be469a29bc4601b601d8ff2
#
_entry.id   d0c6c7794be469a29bc4601b601d8ff2
#
_cell.length_a   1.000
_cell.length_b   1.000
_cell.length_c   1.000
_cell.angle_alpha   90.00
_cell.angle_beta   90.00
_cell.angle_gamma   90.00
#
_symmetry.space_group_name_H-M   'P 1'
#
loop_
_entity.id
_entity.type
_entity.pdbx_description
1 polymer ?
#
loop_
_entity_poly.entity_id
_entity_poly.type
_entity_poly.pdbx_seq_one_letter_code
_entity_poly.pdbx_strand_id
1 'polypeptide(L)'
;MKRRVFLMAAGAAVSCARDRRPRLNVFNWSSYIDPAMIDRFEQDFGVRVRYGTYESNEEMLAKAITGNSGWDVVFPTHSRLDPMARNRLLAPLDHRRLPSLGNLDRRFQAPAWDRGLRWGVPYMWNGTGIAYNRAQVAAPHKWSALWDPNLKGRITMLDDPEDMIGACLLKLGYPFDSTDDRQLQGAKVEAVRQKALLRAYLNAEVRDQLVAGDVLEAQLWSTTTAQAIHAGANLGFVYPEEGYPLYCDCASILRESTRYELAHEFLDYLLRPAVAAANARVADTATANGAAQKMLPEDPILYPPDEIYARGVWPPSLSSAAQRYRDRLWTEIKAA
;
A
#
# COMPACT_ATOMS: atom_id res chain seq x y z
N MET A 1 -78.13 -24.93 -2.43
CA MET A 1 -77.43 -24.15 -1.40
C MET A 1 -75.95 -24.51 -1.46
N LYS A 2 -75.08 -23.67 -2.03
CA LYS A 2 -73.63 -23.90 -2.12
C LYS A 2 -72.95 -22.93 -1.13
N ARG A 3 -72.33 -23.45 -0.08
CA ARG A 3 -71.52 -22.69 0.87
C ARG A 3 -70.16 -22.36 0.24
N ARG A 4 -69.86 -21.09 0.05
CA ARG A 4 -68.55 -20.62 -0.29
C ARG A 4 -67.74 -20.42 1.00
N VAL A 5 -66.66 -21.19 1.12
CA VAL A 5 -65.62 -21.04 2.15
C VAL A 5 -64.69 -19.92 1.69
N PHE A 6 -64.59 -18.84 2.44
CA PHE A 6 -63.62 -17.75 2.24
C PHE A 6 -62.37 -18.12 3.03
N LEU A 7 -61.28 -18.49 2.34
CA LEU A 7 -59.95 -18.61 2.92
C LEU A 7 -59.32 -17.20 3.01
N MET A 8 -59.20 -16.67 4.22
CA MET A 8 -58.38 -15.51 4.51
C MET A 8 -56.93 -15.97 4.51
N ALA A 9 -56.15 -15.59 3.48
CA ALA A 9 -54.70 -15.68 3.48
C ALA A 9 -54.15 -14.55 4.33
N ALA A 10 -53.66 -14.90 5.53
CA ALA A 10 -52.86 -13.96 6.36
C ALA A 10 -51.50 -13.78 5.71
N GLY A 11 -51.32 -12.70 4.96
CA GLY A 11 -50.02 -12.26 4.44
C GLY A 11 -49.11 -11.87 5.58
N ALA A 12 -48.10 -12.67 5.90
CA ALA A 12 -47.02 -12.29 6.77
C ALA A 12 -46.22 -11.19 6.07
N ALA A 13 -46.43 -9.94 6.43
CA ALA A 13 -45.56 -8.84 6.04
C ALA A 13 -44.19 -9.06 6.73
N VAL A 14 -43.25 -9.62 5.99
CA VAL A 14 -41.83 -9.59 6.38
C VAL A 14 -41.41 -8.13 6.35
N SER A 15 -41.49 -7.45 7.48
CA SER A 15 -40.92 -6.13 7.69
C SER A 15 -39.41 -6.29 7.58
N CYS A 16 -38.83 -5.90 6.42
CA CYS A 16 -37.41 -5.64 6.33
C CYS A 16 -37.09 -4.48 7.29
N ALA A 17 -36.79 -4.81 8.54
CA ALA A 17 -36.32 -3.83 9.51
C ALA A 17 -35.08 -3.20 8.95
N ARG A 18 -35.18 -1.95 8.49
CA ARG A 18 -34.06 -1.15 7.98
C ARG A 18 -33.05 -1.05 9.11
N ASP A 19 -31.84 -1.57 8.90
CA ASP A 19 -30.77 -1.46 9.89
C ASP A 19 -30.53 0.03 10.19
N ARG A 20 -30.77 0.43 11.44
CA ARG A 20 -30.68 1.84 11.90
C ARG A 20 -29.34 2.16 12.53
N ARG A 21 -28.42 1.20 12.60
CA ARG A 21 -27.11 1.43 13.20
C ARG A 21 -26.35 2.51 12.41
N PRO A 22 -25.56 3.35 13.09
CA PRO A 22 -24.65 4.28 12.42
C PRO A 22 -23.77 3.54 11.42
N ARG A 23 -23.50 4.14 10.27
CA ARG A 23 -22.68 3.53 9.23
C ARG A 23 -21.37 4.29 9.09
N LEU A 24 -20.24 3.58 9.08
CA LEU A 24 -18.93 4.08 8.66
C LEU A 24 -18.61 3.55 7.27
N ASN A 25 -18.13 4.41 6.37
CA ASN A 25 -17.73 4.01 5.02
C ASN A 25 -16.20 4.04 4.92
N VAL A 26 -15.59 2.88 4.74
CA VAL A 26 -14.15 2.66 4.70
C VAL A 26 -13.73 2.26 3.29
N PHE A 27 -12.76 2.96 2.71
CA PHE A 27 -12.22 2.69 1.38
C PHE A 27 -10.73 2.43 1.50
N ASN A 28 -10.29 1.20 1.24
CA ASN A 28 -8.95 0.71 1.53
C ASN A 28 -8.37 -0.04 0.33
N TRP A 29 -7.12 -0.39 0.41
CA TRP A 29 -6.48 -1.33 -0.51
C TRP A 29 -7.11 -2.72 -0.41
N SER A 30 -7.10 -3.47 -1.50
CA SER A 30 -7.56 -4.85 -1.51
C SER A 30 -6.71 -5.72 -0.57
N SER A 31 -7.37 -6.64 0.14
CA SER A 31 -6.74 -7.60 1.07
C SER A 31 -5.93 -6.97 2.23
N TYR A 32 -6.26 -5.74 2.65
CA TYR A 32 -5.52 -4.96 3.67
C TYR A 32 -6.17 -4.95 5.06
N ILE A 33 -7.26 -5.69 5.26
CA ILE A 33 -7.89 -5.84 6.57
C ILE A 33 -8.50 -7.23 6.69
N ASP A 34 -8.42 -7.82 7.88
CA ASP A 34 -9.11 -9.06 8.21
C ASP A 34 -10.62 -8.77 8.33
N PRO A 35 -11.48 -9.41 7.52
CA PRO A 35 -12.92 -9.24 7.62
C PRO A 35 -13.48 -9.49 9.02
N ALA A 36 -12.89 -10.41 9.80
CA ALA A 36 -13.30 -10.68 11.18
C ALA A 36 -13.05 -9.47 12.09
N MET A 37 -12.08 -8.61 11.78
CA MET A 37 -11.84 -7.38 12.53
C MET A 37 -12.89 -6.32 12.22
N ILE A 38 -13.43 -6.30 11.01
CA ILE A 38 -14.58 -5.45 10.64
C ILE A 38 -15.83 -5.91 11.41
N ASP A 39 -16.13 -7.21 11.37
CA ASP A 39 -17.29 -7.77 12.07
C ASP A 39 -17.23 -7.49 13.57
N ARG A 40 -16.04 -7.62 14.16
CA ARG A 40 -15.82 -7.32 15.57
C ARG A 40 -16.00 -5.84 15.88
N PHE A 41 -15.50 -4.94 15.04
CA PHE A 41 -15.73 -3.50 15.20
C PHE A 41 -17.23 -3.17 15.15
N GLU A 42 -17.96 -3.75 14.20
CA GLU A 42 -19.43 -3.59 14.11
C GLU A 42 -20.16 -4.01 15.40
N GLN A 43 -19.73 -5.12 16.00
CA GLN A 43 -20.30 -5.65 17.23
C GLN A 43 -19.94 -4.79 18.44
N ASP A 44 -18.65 -4.47 18.61
CA ASP A 44 -18.13 -3.75 19.78
C ASP A 44 -18.67 -2.31 19.85
N PHE A 45 -18.91 -1.67 18.71
CA PHE A 45 -19.35 -0.28 18.60
C PHE A 45 -20.83 -0.11 18.20
N GLY A 46 -21.55 -1.18 17.93
CA GLY A 46 -22.97 -1.13 17.53
C GLY A 46 -23.22 -0.41 16.21
N VAL A 47 -22.29 -0.53 15.25
CA VAL A 47 -22.30 0.19 13.97
C VAL A 47 -22.37 -0.76 12.78
N ARG A 48 -22.42 -0.22 11.57
CA ARG A 48 -22.21 -0.93 10.31
C ARG A 48 -21.04 -0.32 9.55
N VAL A 49 -20.18 -1.16 8.98
CA VAL A 49 -19.10 -0.73 8.09
C VAL A 49 -19.48 -1.05 6.65
N ARG A 50 -19.49 -0.03 5.79
CA ARG A 50 -19.45 -0.23 4.34
C ARG A 50 -17.98 -0.24 3.96
N TYR A 51 -17.48 -1.39 3.56
CA TYR A 51 -16.10 -1.55 3.13
C TYR A 51 -16.04 -1.62 1.60
N GLY A 52 -15.15 -0.86 1.00
CA GLY A 52 -14.84 -0.90 -0.43
C GLY A 52 -13.34 -0.88 -0.64
N THR A 53 -12.90 -1.34 -1.81
CA THR A 53 -11.48 -1.47 -2.14
C THR A 53 -11.09 -0.72 -3.39
N TYR A 54 -9.80 -0.41 -3.50
CA TYR A 54 -9.14 0.16 -4.69
C TYR A 54 -7.77 -0.49 -4.90
N GLU A 55 -7.23 -0.35 -6.11
CA GLU A 55 -5.96 -0.94 -6.52
C GLU A 55 -4.87 0.11 -6.78
N SER A 56 -5.21 1.41 -6.73
CA SER A 56 -4.24 2.50 -6.92
C SER A 56 -4.61 3.76 -6.15
N ASN A 57 -3.58 4.58 -5.82
CA ASN A 57 -3.80 5.91 -5.26
C ASN A 57 -4.63 6.81 -6.19
N GLU A 58 -4.47 6.64 -7.50
CA GLU A 58 -5.17 7.41 -8.52
C GLU A 58 -6.68 7.11 -8.47
N GLU A 59 -7.07 5.86 -8.34
CA GLU A 59 -8.47 5.47 -8.17
C GLU A 59 -9.08 6.05 -6.90
N MET A 60 -8.38 5.94 -5.77
CA MET A 60 -8.80 6.51 -4.49
C MET A 60 -8.95 8.03 -4.60
N LEU A 61 -7.93 8.73 -5.17
CA LEU A 61 -7.95 10.19 -5.34
C LEU A 61 -9.07 10.64 -6.27
N ALA A 62 -9.31 9.95 -7.39
CA ALA A 62 -10.38 10.28 -8.32
C ALA A 62 -11.75 10.31 -7.63
N LYS A 63 -11.99 9.41 -6.68
CA LYS A 63 -13.20 9.42 -5.85
C LYS A 63 -13.18 10.52 -4.80
N ALA A 64 -12.08 10.70 -4.06
CA ALA A 64 -11.98 11.69 -2.99
C ALA A 64 -12.10 13.15 -3.50
N ILE A 65 -11.61 13.45 -4.70
CA ILE A 65 -11.64 14.81 -5.30
C ILE A 65 -13.05 15.25 -5.62
N THR A 66 -14.00 14.35 -5.82
CA THR A 66 -15.39 14.72 -6.14
C THR A 66 -16.08 15.49 -5.01
N GLY A 67 -15.57 15.45 -3.78
CA GLY A 67 -16.09 16.17 -2.61
C GLY A 67 -17.46 15.64 -2.12
N ASN A 68 -17.92 14.53 -2.66
CA ASN A 68 -19.12 13.81 -2.24
C ASN A 68 -18.97 12.32 -2.57
N SER A 69 -17.82 11.78 -2.20
CA SER A 69 -17.49 10.38 -2.49
C SER A 69 -18.33 9.39 -1.67
N GLY A 70 -18.82 9.87 -0.53
CA GLY A 70 -19.55 9.06 0.44
C GLY A 70 -18.65 8.12 1.25
N TRP A 71 -17.33 8.34 1.24
CA TRP A 71 -16.36 7.64 2.07
C TRP A 71 -15.98 8.48 3.30
N ASP A 72 -15.66 7.83 4.41
CA ASP A 72 -15.26 8.47 5.66
C ASP A 72 -13.75 8.30 5.91
N VAL A 73 -13.23 7.08 5.71
CA VAL A 73 -11.84 6.71 5.95
C VAL A 73 -11.22 6.20 4.65
N VAL A 74 -9.98 6.64 4.36
CA VAL A 74 -9.16 6.22 3.22
C VAL A 74 -7.73 5.90 3.68
N PHE A 75 -6.96 5.17 2.88
CA PHE A 75 -5.60 4.74 3.22
C PHE A 75 -4.60 5.18 2.12
N PRO A 76 -4.35 6.48 1.95
CA PRO A 76 -3.35 6.95 1.01
C PRO A 76 -1.94 6.54 1.40
N THR A 77 -1.09 6.31 0.41
CA THR A 77 0.35 6.19 0.64
C THR A 77 0.89 7.52 1.19
N HIS A 78 1.87 7.47 2.06
CA HIS A 78 2.41 8.60 2.82
C HIS A 78 2.74 9.83 1.95
N SER A 79 3.27 9.62 0.74
CA SER A 79 3.60 10.69 -0.21
C SER A 79 2.36 11.45 -0.71
N ARG A 80 1.16 10.91 -0.55
CA ARG A 80 -0.10 11.55 -0.96
C ARG A 80 -0.74 12.39 0.16
N LEU A 81 -0.29 12.25 1.42
CA LEU A 81 -0.89 12.97 2.55
C LEU A 81 -0.79 14.49 2.40
N ASP A 82 0.40 15.01 2.11
CA ASP A 82 0.62 16.46 1.97
C ASP A 82 -0.18 17.06 0.78
N PRO A 83 -0.16 16.49 -0.45
CA PRO A 83 -1.03 16.93 -1.53
C PRO A 83 -2.52 16.90 -1.19
N MET A 84 -3.00 15.84 -0.54
CA MET A 84 -4.41 15.73 -0.12
C MET A 84 -4.77 16.79 0.92
N ALA A 85 -3.89 17.02 1.90
CA ALA A 85 -4.09 18.03 2.94
C ALA A 85 -4.12 19.45 2.36
N ARG A 86 -3.19 19.79 1.46
CA ARG A 86 -3.16 21.10 0.76
C ARG A 86 -4.41 21.32 -0.08
N ASN A 87 -4.94 20.30 -0.70
CA ASN A 87 -6.19 20.34 -1.45
C ASN A 87 -7.44 20.21 -0.56
N ARG A 88 -7.28 20.25 0.77
CA ARG A 88 -8.36 20.18 1.76
C ARG A 88 -9.23 18.94 1.65
N LEU A 89 -8.66 17.82 1.24
CA LEU A 89 -9.35 16.54 1.14
C LEU A 89 -9.36 15.78 2.47
N LEU A 90 -8.38 16.04 3.36
CA LEU A 90 -8.26 15.38 4.66
C LEU A 90 -8.75 16.26 5.81
N ALA A 91 -9.33 15.64 6.83
CA ALA A 91 -9.60 16.24 8.12
C ALA A 91 -8.36 16.06 9.03
N PRO A 92 -7.99 17.07 9.84
CA PRO A 92 -6.93 16.89 10.82
C PRO A 92 -7.37 15.91 11.90
N LEU A 93 -6.46 15.05 12.36
CA LEU A 93 -6.74 14.09 13.42
C LEU A 93 -6.75 14.75 14.81
N ASP A 94 -7.70 14.34 15.66
CA ASP A 94 -7.73 14.69 17.09
C ASP A 94 -7.07 13.57 17.90
N HIS A 95 -5.83 13.78 18.33
CA HIS A 95 -5.07 12.78 19.09
C HIS A 95 -5.68 12.39 20.44
N ARG A 96 -6.53 13.23 21.01
CA ARG A 96 -7.26 12.88 22.25
C ARG A 96 -8.23 11.71 22.05
N ARG A 97 -8.61 11.45 20.80
CA ARG A 97 -9.46 10.34 20.37
C ARG A 97 -8.67 9.12 19.88
N LEU A 98 -7.34 9.18 19.95
CA LEU A 98 -6.43 8.13 19.47
C LEU A 98 -5.47 7.68 20.59
N PRO A 99 -5.98 7.19 21.75
CA PRO A 99 -5.11 6.77 22.86
C PRO A 99 -4.15 5.64 22.49
N SER A 100 -4.45 4.87 21.45
CA SER A 100 -3.61 3.76 20.97
C SER A 100 -2.43 4.19 20.08
N LEU A 101 -2.22 5.48 19.81
CA LEU A 101 -1.06 5.98 19.03
C LEU A 101 0.29 5.54 19.62
N GLY A 102 0.39 5.38 20.94
CA GLY A 102 1.59 4.88 21.61
C GLY A 102 2.01 3.47 21.21
N ASN A 103 1.17 2.69 20.54
CA ASN A 103 1.49 1.38 20.01
C ASN A 103 2.29 1.41 18.69
N LEU A 104 2.39 2.57 18.04
CA LEU A 104 3.20 2.72 16.83
C LEU A 104 4.67 2.47 17.14
N ASP A 105 5.38 1.84 16.21
CA ASP A 105 6.83 1.72 16.24
C ASP A 105 7.48 3.12 16.26
N ARG A 106 8.62 3.24 16.93
CA ARG A 106 9.35 4.52 17.06
C ARG A 106 9.61 5.20 15.72
N ARG A 107 9.82 4.44 14.64
CA ARG A 107 10.03 4.94 13.27
C ARG A 107 8.82 5.69 12.72
N PHE A 108 7.61 5.38 13.24
CA PHE A 108 6.34 5.92 12.76
C PHE A 108 5.67 6.89 13.73
N GLN A 109 6.26 7.18 14.89
CA GLN A 109 5.68 8.12 15.87
C GLN A 109 5.81 9.59 15.45
N ALA A 110 6.83 9.92 14.66
CA ALA A 110 7.05 11.27 14.12
C ALA A 110 7.69 11.21 12.72
N PRO A 111 7.03 10.58 11.74
CA PRO A 111 7.60 10.37 10.42
C PRO A 111 7.81 11.71 9.69
N ALA A 112 8.83 11.78 8.84
CA ALA A 112 9.22 13.02 8.17
C ALA A 112 8.11 13.65 7.32
N TRP A 113 7.22 12.82 6.76
CA TRP A 113 6.10 13.24 5.91
C TRP A 113 4.89 13.78 6.68
N ASP A 114 4.76 13.46 7.99
CA ASP A 114 3.69 13.96 8.87
C ASP A 114 4.14 13.91 10.35
N ARG A 115 5.11 14.75 10.71
CA ARG A 115 5.77 14.72 12.04
C ARG A 115 4.82 14.80 13.22
N GLY A 116 3.67 15.41 13.04
CA GLY A 116 2.66 15.54 14.06
C GLY A 116 1.53 14.51 13.93
N LEU A 117 1.61 13.54 13.03
CA LEU A 117 0.51 12.61 12.71
C LEU A 117 -0.83 13.35 12.55
N ARG A 118 -0.78 14.47 11.85
CA ARG A 118 -1.92 15.37 11.73
C ARG A 118 -2.95 14.87 10.73
N TRP A 119 -2.50 14.16 9.70
CA TRP A 119 -3.31 13.83 8.54
C TRP A 119 -3.58 12.35 8.37
N GLY A 120 -2.73 11.49 8.92
CA GLY A 120 -2.88 10.05 8.81
C GLY A 120 -2.17 9.28 9.93
N VAL A 121 -2.74 8.15 10.28
CA VAL A 121 -2.12 7.18 11.19
C VAL A 121 -1.37 6.17 10.33
N PRO A 122 -0.03 6.00 10.47
CA PRO A 122 0.72 4.93 9.83
C PRO A 122 0.07 3.56 10.10
N TYR A 123 -0.19 2.81 9.04
CA TYR A 123 -0.94 1.55 9.14
C TYR A 123 -0.09 0.35 8.73
N MET A 124 0.24 0.24 7.46
CA MET A 124 1.10 -0.80 6.91
C MET A 124 2.20 -0.18 6.06
N TRP A 125 3.33 -0.88 5.92
CA TRP A 125 4.46 -0.40 5.16
C TRP A 125 5.18 -1.52 4.43
N ASN A 126 5.93 -1.17 3.40
CA ASN A 126 6.73 -2.09 2.61
C ASN A 126 7.93 -1.37 1.99
N GLY A 127 8.80 -2.12 1.33
CA GLY A 127 9.88 -1.56 0.52
C GLY A 127 9.93 -2.25 -0.83
N THR A 128 10.48 -1.56 -1.83
CA THR A 128 10.74 -2.13 -3.15
C THR A 128 12.19 -2.63 -3.21
N GLY A 129 12.37 -3.82 -3.76
CA GLY A 129 13.68 -4.44 -3.92
C GLY A 129 13.71 -5.38 -5.12
N ILE A 130 14.55 -6.39 -5.04
CA ILE A 130 14.72 -7.41 -6.08
C ILE A 130 14.23 -8.75 -5.55
N ALA A 131 13.13 -9.26 -6.11
CA ALA A 131 12.71 -10.64 -5.96
C ALA A 131 13.47 -11.52 -6.97
N TYR A 132 13.90 -12.71 -6.57
CA TYR A 132 14.65 -13.59 -7.45
C TYR A 132 14.32 -15.07 -7.21
N ASN A 133 14.46 -15.89 -8.23
CA ASN A 133 14.27 -17.34 -8.17
C ASN A 133 15.56 -18.01 -7.65
N ARG A 134 15.55 -18.49 -6.39
CA ARG A 134 16.71 -19.09 -5.71
C ARG A 134 17.26 -20.36 -6.39
N ALA A 135 16.43 -21.03 -7.16
CA ALA A 135 16.85 -22.27 -7.84
C ALA A 135 17.68 -22.01 -9.09
N GLN A 136 17.59 -20.80 -9.68
CA GLN A 136 18.15 -20.52 -11.02
C GLN A 136 19.16 -19.37 -11.03
N VAL A 137 19.14 -18.46 -10.05
CA VAL A 137 20.09 -17.34 -9.97
C VAL A 137 20.62 -17.18 -8.54
N ALA A 138 21.85 -16.69 -8.44
CA ALA A 138 22.43 -16.28 -7.16
C ALA A 138 21.72 -15.02 -6.63
N ALA A 139 21.77 -14.79 -5.31
CA ALA A 139 21.20 -13.60 -4.71
C ALA A 139 21.87 -12.33 -5.29
N PRO A 140 21.10 -11.41 -5.89
CA PRO A 140 21.62 -10.13 -6.31
C PRO A 140 21.98 -9.26 -5.08
N HIS A 141 22.79 -8.21 -5.30
CA HIS A 141 23.16 -7.27 -4.23
C HIS A 141 22.83 -5.82 -4.60
N LYS A 142 22.74 -5.52 -5.87
CA LYS A 142 22.63 -4.17 -6.43
C LYS A 142 21.55 -4.10 -7.49
N TRP A 143 21.01 -2.90 -7.70
CA TRP A 143 20.06 -2.66 -8.79
C TRP A 143 20.59 -3.07 -10.15
N SER A 144 21.93 -3.01 -10.36
CA SER A 144 22.55 -3.40 -11.63
C SER A 144 22.30 -4.86 -12.05
N ALA A 145 21.90 -5.76 -11.14
CA ALA A 145 21.52 -7.14 -11.48
C ALA A 145 20.38 -7.16 -12.50
N LEU A 146 19.40 -6.23 -12.36
CA LEU A 146 18.29 -6.11 -13.31
C LEU A 146 18.70 -5.55 -14.70
N TRP A 147 20.00 -5.38 -14.96
CA TRP A 147 20.61 -5.01 -16.25
C TRP A 147 21.52 -6.11 -16.79
N ASP A 148 21.45 -7.34 -16.26
CA ASP A 148 22.27 -8.46 -16.74
C ASP A 148 21.78 -8.94 -18.11
N PRO A 149 22.61 -8.83 -19.18
CA PRO A 149 22.24 -9.29 -20.51
C PRO A 149 22.06 -10.81 -20.60
N ASN A 150 22.65 -11.59 -19.69
CA ASN A 150 22.45 -13.04 -19.62
C ASN A 150 21.02 -13.43 -19.20
N LEU A 151 20.31 -12.52 -18.56
CA LEU A 151 18.91 -12.71 -18.13
C LEU A 151 17.89 -12.06 -19.08
N LYS A 152 18.32 -11.70 -20.32
CA LYS A 152 17.43 -11.08 -21.30
C LYS A 152 16.13 -11.86 -21.49
N GLY A 153 14.98 -11.16 -21.38
CA GLY A 153 13.63 -11.72 -21.48
C GLY A 153 13.16 -12.46 -20.23
N ARG A 154 13.96 -12.43 -19.15
CA ARG A 154 13.67 -13.08 -17.88
C ARG A 154 13.73 -12.12 -16.67
N ILE A 155 13.76 -10.82 -16.96
CA ILE A 155 13.75 -9.73 -15.99
C ILE A 155 12.45 -8.94 -16.16
N THR A 156 11.88 -8.46 -15.06
CA THR A 156 10.76 -7.52 -15.08
C THR A 156 11.05 -6.32 -14.15
N MET A 157 10.46 -5.19 -14.49
CA MET A 157 10.40 -4.02 -13.61
C MET A 157 8.94 -3.71 -13.30
N LEU A 158 8.70 -2.98 -12.21
CA LEU A 158 7.36 -2.50 -11.88
C LEU A 158 6.81 -1.57 -12.97
N ASP A 159 5.54 -1.70 -13.29
CA ASP A 159 4.81 -0.71 -14.11
C ASP A 159 4.43 0.49 -13.24
N ASP A 160 5.45 1.09 -12.62
CA ASP A 160 5.35 2.25 -11.76
C ASP A 160 6.50 3.23 -12.07
N PRO A 161 6.18 4.49 -12.46
CA PRO A 161 7.20 5.47 -12.83
C PRO A 161 8.10 5.88 -11.66
N GLU A 162 7.59 5.89 -10.43
CA GLU A 162 8.36 6.28 -9.24
C GLU A 162 9.42 5.23 -8.92
N ASP A 163 9.01 3.96 -8.84
CA ASP A 163 9.89 2.83 -8.55
C ASP A 163 10.91 2.59 -9.68
N MET A 164 10.45 2.62 -10.93
CA MET A 164 11.31 2.33 -12.08
C MET A 164 12.36 3.41 -12.31
N ILE A 165 11.98 4.68 -12.33
CA ILE A 165 12.92 5.81 -12.50
C ILE A 165 13.83 5.89 -11.27
N GLY A 166 13.30 5.66 -10.08
CA GLY A 166 14.04 5.64 -8.83
C GLY A 166 15.17 4.59 -8.81
N ALA A 167 14.89 3.37 -9.27
CA ALA A 167 15.90 2.32 -9.38
C ALA A 167 17.03 2.70 -10.36
N CYS A 168 16.69 3.36 -11.48
CA CYS A 168 17.69 3.88 -12.42
C CYS A 168 18.56 4.98 -11.78
N LEU A 169 17.95 5.89 -11.03
CA LEU A 169 18.66 6.95 -10.30
C LEU A 169 19.63 6.35 -9.28
N LEU A 170 19.15 5.42 -8.43
CA LEU A 170 19.99 4.75 -7.44
C LEU A 170 21.15 3.98 -8.07
N LYS A 171 20.89 3.24 -9.14
CA LYS A 171 21.93 2.55 -9.93
C LYS A 171 23.03 3.51 -10.42
N LEU A 172 22.67 4.75 -10.75
CA LEU A 172 23.60 5.79 -11.19
C LEU A 172 24.26 6.53 -10.02
N GLY A 173 23.93 6.21 -8.77
CA GLY A 173 24.43 6.88 -7.57
C GLY A 173 23.75 8.23 -7.28
N TYR A 174 22.56 8.46 -7.85
CA TYR A 174 21.77 9.67 -7.61
C TYR A 174 20.68 9.41 -6.56
N PRO A 175 20.19 10.48 -5.89
CA PRO A 175 19.04 10.33 -4.98
C PRO A 175 17.80 9.80 -5.70
N PHE A 176 17.07 8.90 -5.03
CA PHE A 176 15.84 8.29 -5.55
C PHE A 176 14.78 9.34 -5.96
N ASP A 177 14.66 10.38 -5.18
CA ASP A 177 13.69 11.46 -5.33
C ASP A 177 14.22 12.67 -6.13
N SER A 178 15.35 12.53 -6.84
CA SER A 178 15.95 13.61 -7.60
C SER A 178 14.96 14.31 -8.52
N THR A 179 15.03 15.63 -8.54
CA THR A 179 14.29 16.50 -9.47
C THR A 179 15.24 17.21 -10.46
N ASP A 180 16.53 16.88 -10.42
CA ASP A 180 17.53 17.42 -11.35
C ASP A 180 17.29 16.84 -12.76
N ASP A 181 17.19 17.72 -13.75
CA ASP A 181 16.88 17.36 -15.12
C ASP A 181 17.95 16.42 -15.73
N ARG A 182 19.24 16.69 -15.46
CA ARG A 182 20.35 15.88 -16.03
C ARG A 182 20.34 14.48 -15.44
N GLN A 183 20.07 14.35 -14.13
CA GLN A 183 19.99 13.05 -13.47
C GLN A 183 18.77 12.27 -13.96
N LEU A 184 17.64 12.92 -14.15
CA LEU A 184 16.42 12.30 -14.69
C LEU A 184 16.59 11.89 -16.15
N GLN A 185 17.26 12.68 -16.98
CA GLN A 185 17.60 12.28 -18.35
C GLN A 185 18.60 11.10 -18.35
N GLY A 186 19.57 11.07 -17.43
CA GLY A 186 20.46 9.91 -17.24
C GLY A 186 19.67 8.65 -16.88
N ALA A 187 18.74 8.76 -15.93
CA ALA A 187 17.86 7.66 -15.55
C ALA A 187 16.99 7.16 -16.73
N LYS A 188 16.46 8.07 -17.56
CA LYS A 188 15.75 7.70 -18.80
C LYS A 188 16.62 6.89 -19.75
N VAL A 189 17.87 7.30 -19.98
CA VAL A 189 18.80 6.56 -20.86
C VAL A 189 19.02 5.15 -20.32
N GLU A 190 19.24 4.99 -19.01
CA GLU A 190 19.40 3.68 -18.39
C GLU A 190 18.11 2.84 -18.49
N ALA A 191 16.95 3.43 -18.31
CA ALA A 191 15.66 2.75 -18.46
C ALA A 191 15.44 2.22 -19.88
N VAL A 192 15.76 3.04 -20.90
CA VAL A 192 15.64 2.64 -22.30
C VAL A 192 16.64 1.50 -22.65
N ARG A 193 17.87 1.55 -22.12
CA ARG A 193 18.84 0.44 -22.28
C ARG A 193 18.31 -0.84 -21.65
N GLN A 194 17.77 -0.76 -20.44
CA GLN A 194 17.24 -1.92 -19.74
C GLN A 194 16.02 -2.51 -20.46
N LYS A 195 15.17 -1.68 -21.04
CA LYS A 195 13.96 -2.13 -21.74
C LYS A 195 14.23 -3.22 -22.78
N ALA A 196 15.39 -3.16 -23.44
CA ALA A 196 15.82 -4.18 -24.40
C ALA A 196 16.09 -5.57 -23.76
N LEU A 197 16.25 -5.62 -22.44
CA LEU A 197 16.47 -6.82 -21.65
C LEU A 197 15.20 -7.33 -20.98
N LEU A 198 14.21 -6.47 -20.79
CA LEU A 198 12.99 -6.80 -20.05
C LEU A 198 12.10 -7.77 -20.81
N ARG A 199 11.42 -8.63 -20.05
CA ARG A 199 10.23 -9.34 -20.50
C ARG A 199 9.03 -8.39 -20.58
N ALA A 200 8.80 -7.61 -19.52
CA ALA A 200 7.71 -6.66 -19.44
C ALA A 200 7.87 -5.72 -18.22
N TYR A 201 7.05 -4.68 -18.17
CA TYR A 201 6.72 -3.95 -16.96
C TYR A 201 5.48 -4.61 -16.34
N LEU A 202 5.58 -5.10 -15.10
CA LEU A 202 4.53 -5.86 -14.41
C LEU A 202 4.52 -5.51 -12.92
N ASN A 203 3.34 -5.51 -12.30
CA ASN A 203 3.18 -5.33 -10.87
C ASN A 203 3.11 -6.68 -10.13
N ALA A 204 2.18 -6.85 -9.19
CA ALA A 204 2.06 -8.06 -8.37
C ALA A 204 1.85 -9.35 -9.18
N GLU A 205 1.31 -9.25 -10.37
CA GLU A 205 1.05 -10.37 -11.30
C GLU A 205 2.32 -11.10 -11.75
N VAL A 206 3.51 -10.49 -11.62
CA VAL A 206 4.80 -11.13 -11.92
C VAL A 206 5.10 -12.29 -10.97
N ARG A 207 4.49 -12.32 -9.80
CA ARG A 207 4.69 -13.35 -8.78
C ARG A 207 4.60 -14.76 -9.35
N ASP A 208 3.55 -15.04 -10.12
CA ASP A 208 3.32 -16.38 -10.66
C ASP A 208 4.39 -16.76 -11.72
N GLN A 209 4.91 -15.79 -12.47
CA GLN A 209 6.00 -15.99 -13.44
C GLN A 209 7.35 -16.25 -12.73
N LEU A 210 7.61 -15.61 -11.59
CA LEU A 210 8.79 -15.89 -10.75
C LEU A 210 8.71 -17.31 -10.17
N VAL A 211 7.55 -17.73 -9.67
CA VAL A 211 7.32 -19.07 -9.12
C VAL A 211 7.50 -20.13 -10.20
N ALA A 212 6.97 -19.92 -11.41
CA ALA A 212 7.12 -20.82 -12.54
C ALA A 212 8.58 -20.83 -13.10
N GLY A 213 9.38 -19.83 -12.76
CA GLY A 213 10.74 -19.68 -13.29
C GLY A 213 10.78 -19.11 -14.70
N ASP A 214 9.70 -18.52 -15.20
CA ASP A 214 9.67 -17.78 -16.46
C ASP A 214 10.38 -16.42 -16.33
N VAL A 215 10.26 -15.80 -15.16
CA VAL A 215 11.03 -14.63 -14.71
C VAL A 215 12.02 -15.10 -13.64
N LEU A 216 13.24 -14.58 -13.70
CA LEU A 216 14.30 -14.94 -12.76
C LEU A 216 14.60 -13.86 -11.75
N GLU A 217 14.52 -12.60 -12.16
CA GLU A 217 14.67 -11.44 -11.30
C GLU A 217 13.59 -10.40 -11.62
N ALA A 218 13.06 -9.78 -10.58
CA ALA A 218 12.04 -8.75 -10.73
C ALA A 218 12.26 -7.62 -9.73
N GLN A 219 12.12 -6.36 -10.16
CA GLN A 219 11.81 -5.29 -9.23
C GLN A 219 10.41 -5.55 -8.68
N LEU A 220 10.28 -5.68 -7.35
CA LEU A 220 9.01 -6.05 -6.73
C LEU A 220 8.94 -5.54 -5.29
N TRP A 221 7.73 -5.41 -4.78
CA TRP A 221 7.50 -5.09 -3.39
C TRP A 221 7.82 -6.27 -2.46
N SER A 222 8.35 -5.95 -1.28
CA SER A 222 8.65 -6.94 -0.24
C SER A 222 7.41 -7.74 0.15
N THR A 223 6.25 -7.09 0.27
CA THR A 223 4.96 -7.72 0.56
C THR A 223 4.60 -8.81 -0.44
N THR A 224 4.61 -8.51 -1.74
CA THR A 224 4.25 -9.47 -2.79
C THR A 224 5.20 -10.67 -2.81
N THR A 225 6.49 -10.42 -2.55
CA THR A 225 7.49 -11.50 -2.48
C THR A 225 7.32 -12.35 -1.22
N ALA A 226 7.07 -11.73 -0.06
CA ALA A 226 6.80 -12.44 1.19
C ALA A 226 5.57 -13.36 1.06
N GLN A 227 4.48 -12.85 0.48
CA GLN A 227 3.27 -13.64 0.19
C GLN A 227 3.58 -14.90 -0.62
N ALA A 228 4.42 -14.80 -1.65
CA ALA A 228 4.82 -15.95 -2.44
C ALA A 228 5.66 -16.96 -1.64
N ILE A 229 6.60 -16.47 -0.85
CA ILE A 229 7.48 -17.30 0.00
C ILE A 229 6.66 -18.01 1.08
N HIS A 230 5.74 -17.32 1.74
CA HIS A 230 4.86 -17.91 2.75
C HIS A 230 3.91 -18.95 2.15
N ALA A 231 3.54 -18.79 0.88
CA ALA A 231 2.81 -19.81 0.11
C ALA A 231 3.68 -20.99 -0.35
N GLY A 232 4.98 -21.02 0.02
CA GLY A 232 5.91 -22.11 -0.26
C GLY A 232 6.77 -21.94 -1.53
N ALA A 233 6.78 -20.75 -2.14
CA ALA A 233 7.62 -20.50 -3.31
C ALA A 233 9.12 -20.43 -2.94
N ASN A 234 9.99 -21.00 -3.79
CA ASN A 234 11.44 -20.91 -3.63
C ASN A 234 12.01 -19.61 -4.20
N LEU A 235 11.53 -18.50 -3.63
CA LEU A 235 11.99 -17.17 -3.99
C LEU A 235 12.90 -16.58 -2.91
N GLY A 236 13.70 -15.58 -3.29
CA GLY A 236 14.43 -14.72 -2.39
C GLY A 236 14.07 -13.26 -2.64
N PHE A 237 14.42 -12.41 -1.69
CA PHE A 237 14.25 -10.97 -1.79
C PHE A 237 15.50 -10.26 -1.28
N VAL A 238 15.91 -9.21 -1.94
CA VAL A 238 17.05 -8.39 -1.55
C VAL A 238 16.68 -6.92 -1.62
N TYR A 239 17.03 -6.21 -0.56
CA TYR A 239 17.09 -4.75 -0.55
C TYR A 239 18.45 -4.29 -1.08
N PRO A 240 18.53 -3.64 -2.26
CA PRO A 240 19.81 -3.29 -2.89
C PRO A 240 20.70 -2.39 -2.02
N GLU A 241 22.01 -2.53 -2.19
CA GLU A 241 23.02 -1.82 -1.40
C GLU A 241 23.01 -0.30 -1.65
N GLU A 242 22.63 0.14 -2.84
CA GLU A 242 22.56 1.55 -3.23
C GLU A 242 21.40 2.31 -2.55
N GLY A 243 20.51 1.57 -1.86
CA GLY A 243 19.28 2.08 -1.29
C GLY A 243 18.04 1.59 -2.04
N TYR A 244 16.87 1.87 -1.46
CA TYR A 244 15.59 1.41 -2.00
C TYR A 244 14.45 2.24 -1.42
N PRO A 245 13.31 2.39 -2.11
CA PRO A 245 12.19 3.13 -1.58
C PRO A 245 11.41 2.34 -0.53
N LEU A 246 10.90 3.08 0.45
CA LEU A 246 9.97 2.64 1.48
C LEU A 246 8.63 3.35 1.31
N TYR A 247 7.55 2.64 1.50
CA TYR A 247 6.19 3.16 1.39
C TYR A 247 5.40 2.80 2.65
N CYS A 248 4.56 3.75 3.11
CA CYS A 248 3.66 3.54 4.22
C CYS A 248 2.26 4.03 3.84
N ASP A 249 1.29 3.16 3.98
CA ASP A 249 -0.12 3.53 3.81
C ASP A 249 -0.66 4.00 5.15
N CYS A 250 -1.37 5.12 5.13
CA CYS A 250 -1.80 5.82 6.33
C CYS A 250 -3.33 5.90 6.41
N ALA A 251 -3.93 5.41 7.49
CA ALA A 251 -5.35 5.57 7.73
C ALA A 251 -5.69 7.05 7.97
N SER A 252 -6.52 7.63 7.12
CA SER A 252 -6.83 9.05 7.08
C SER A 252 -8.35 9.28 7.02
N ILE A 253 -8.81 10.40 7.57
CA ILE A 253 -10.22 10.77 7.55
C ILE A 253 -10.45 11.80 6.45
N LEU A 254 -11.41 11.56 5.57
CA LEU A 254 -11.80 12.53 4.56
C LEU A 254 -12.50 13.72 5.21
N ARG A 255 -12.18 14.93 4.72
CA ARG A 255 -12.76 16.18 5.25
C ARG A 255 -14.28 16.26 5.08
N GLU A 256 -14.82 15.61 4.09
CA GLU A 256 -16.27 15.53 3.82
C GLU A 256 -17.00 14.58 4.76
N SER A 257 -16.30 13.77 5.56
CA SER A 257 -16.93 12.83 6.48
C SER A 257 -17.81 13.57 7.50
N THR A 258 -19.05 13.12 7.60
CA THR A 258 -19.99 13.55 8.65
C THR A 258 -19.93 12.68 9.90
N ARG A 259 -19.00 11.70 9.93
CA ARG A 259 -18.84 10.69 10.99
C ARG A 259 -17.46 10.75 11.64
N TYR A 260 -16.99 11.97 11.86
CA TYR A 260 -15.64 12.26 12.32
C TYR A 260 -15.26 11.50 13.60
N GLU A 261 -16.17 11.43 14.59
CA GLU A 261 -15.90 10.70 15.83
C GLU A 261 -15.80 9.20 15.60
N LEU A 262 -16.76 8.61 14.90
CA LEU A 262 -16.76 7.18 14.58
C LEU A 262 -15.55 6.79 13.73
N ALA A 263 -15.10 7.67 12.82
CA ALA A 263 -13.88 7.47 12.06
C ALA A 263 -12.65 7.41 12.97
N HIS A 264 -12.55 8.28 14.00
CA HIS A 264 -11.47 8.20 14.99
C HIS A 264 -11.53 6.92 15.82
N GLU A 265 -12.72 6.47 16.23
CA GLU A 265 -12.88 5.20 16.94
C GLU A 265 -12.36 4.02 16.06
N PHE A 266 -12.61 4.07 14.76
CA PHE A 266 -12.10 3.07 13.83
C PHE A 266 -10.57 3.15 13.69
N LEU A 267 -10.00 4.34 13.56
CA LEU A 267 -8.54 4.51 13.51
C LEU A 267 -7.87 4.02 14.80
N ASP A 268 -8.42 4.35 15.96
CA ASP A 268 -7.92 3.86 17.25
C ASP A 268 -8.05 2.35 17.39
N TYR A 269 -9.17 1.79 16.91
CA TYR A 269 -9.38 0.34 16.86
C TYR A 269 -8.31 -0.36 16.01
N LEU A 270 -7.95 0.18 14.84
CA LEU A 270 -6.88 -0.37 13.98
C LEU A 270 -5.52 -0.35 14.68
N LEU A 271 -5.29 0.58 15.60
CA LEU A 271 -4.05 0.70 16.37
C LEU A 271 -3.97 -0.28 17.57
N ARG A 272 -5.02 -1.01 17.90
CA ARG A 272 -4.98 -2.03 18.95
C ARG A 272 -4.05 -3.17 18.51
N PRO A 273 -3.08 -3.62 19.34
CA PRO A 273 -2.06 -4.56 18.89
C PRO A 273 -2.62 -5.86 18.30
N ALA A 274 -3.67 -6.43 18.91
CA ALA A 274 -4.29 -7.67 18.40
C ALA A 274 -4.97 -7.45 17.03
N VAL A 275 -5.60 -6.29 16.81
CA VAL A 275 -6.24 -5.94 15.54
C VAL A 275 -5.19 -5.69 14.46
N ALA A 276 -4.15 -4.90 14.78
CA ALA A 276 -3.07 -4.63 13.86
C ALA A 276 -2.31 -5.91 13.45
N ALA A 277 -2.08 -6.82 14.41
CA ALA A 277 -1.46 -8.10 14.12
C ALA A 277 -2.34 -9.02 13.25
N ALA A 278 -3.66 -9.06 13.48
CA ALA A 278 -4.60 -9.81 12.64
C ALA A 278 -4.60 -9.30 11.20
N ASN A 279 -4.69 -7.98 11.03
CA ASN A 279 -4.67 -7.35 9.73
C ASN A 279 -3.34 -7.58 8.99
N ALA A 280 -2.20 -7.46 9.68
CA ALA A 280 -0.89 -7.70 9.09
C ALA A 280 -0.70 -9.15 8.61
N ARG A 281 -1.27 -10.14 9.35
CA ARG A 281 -1.25 -11.56 8.93
C ARG A 281 -2.07 -11.79 7.66
N VAL A 282 -3.24 -11.19 7.56
CA VAL A 282 -4.11 -11.35 6.39
C VAL A 282 -3.53 -10.63 5.17
N ALA A 283 -2.98 -9.45 5.37
CA ALA A 283 -2.33 -8.68 4.31
C ALA A 283 -0.94 -9.22 3.94
N ASP A 284 -0.35 -10.05 4.80
CA ASP A 284 1.02 -10.57 4.67
C ASP A 284 2.03 -9.42 4.44
N THR A 285 1.91 -8.38 5.25
CA THR A 285 2.61 -7.09 5.09
C THR A 285 3.09 -6.56 6.44
N ALA A 286 4.12 -5.72 6.43
CA ALA A 286 4.62 -5.13 7.65
C ALA A 286 3.64 -4.10 8.24
N THR A 287 3.37 -4.21 9.55
CA THR A 287 2.58 -3.21 10.29
C THR A 287 3.46 -2.10 10.85
N ALA A 288 2.95 -0.87 10.86
CA ALA A 288 3.57 0.25 11.55
C ALA A 288 3.40 0.20 13.08
N ASN A 289 2.64 -0.78 13.60
CA ASN A 289 2.36 -0.95 15.01
C ASN A 289 3.45 -1.83 15.66
N GLY A 290 4.35 -1.22 16.44
CA GLY A 290 5.47 -1.92 17.09
C GLY A 290 5.05 -2.92 18.18
N ALA A 291 3.90 -2.70 18.82
CA ALA A 291 3.37 -3.66 19.78
C ALA A 291 2.78 -4.89 19.07
N ALA A 292 2.14 -4.70 17.92
CA ALA A 292 1.63 -5.78 17.08
C ALA A 292 2.75 -6.60 16.42
N GLN A 293 3.84 -5.93 15.97
CA GLN A 293 5.00 -6.61 15.38
C GLN A 293 5.54 -7.71 16.30
N LYS A 294 5.58 -7.47 17.62
CA LYS A 294 6.03 -8.46 18.63
C LYS A 294 5.13 -9.70 18.74
N MET A 295 3.93 -9.65 18.15
CA MET A 295 2.96 -10.75 18.12
C MET A 295 3.02 -11.54 16.80
N LEU A 296 3.90 -11.15 15.88
CA LEU A 296 4.06 -11.74 14.55
C LEU A 296 5.38 -12.55 14.52
N PRO A 297 5.47 -13.54 13.62
CA PRO A 297 6.75 -14.21 13.35
C PRO A 297 7.81 -13.21 12.90
N GLU A 298 9.08 -13.52 13.18
CA GLU A 298 10.20 -12.79 12.60
C GLU A 298 10.24 -13.01 11.09
N ASP A 299 10.32 -11.94 10.34
CA ASP A 299 10.43 -11.95 8.88
C ASP A 299 11.37 -10.82 8.42
N PRO A 300 12.59 -11.14 8.00
CA PRO A 300 13.58 -10.13 7.59
C PRO A 300 13.26 -9.48 6.24
N ILE A 301 12.30 -10.00 5.48
CA ILE A 301 11.81 -9.38 4.25
C ILE A 301 10.83 -8.26 4.60
N LEU A 302 9.88 -8.53 5.49
CA LEU A 302 8.90 -7.55 5.93
C LEU A 302 9.47 -6.56 6.95
N TYR A 303 10.35 -7.03 7.83
CA TYR A 303 11.00 -6.24 8.88
C TYR A 303 12.53 -6.35 8.76
N PRO A 304 13.15 -5.67 7.79
CA PRO A 304 14.60 -5.77 7.60
C PRO A 304 15.35 -5.27 8.83
N PRO A 305 16.54 -5.87 9.13
CA PRO A 305 17.45 -5.40 10.17
C PRO A 305 17.76 -3.90 10.04
N ASP A 306 18.09 -3.25 11.15
CA ASP A 306 18.29 -1.79 11.20
C ASP A 306 19.33 -1.28 10.19
N GLU A 307 20.40 -2.03 9.93
CA GLU A 307 21.43 -1.70 8.93
C GLU A 307 20.92 -1.73 7.50
N ILE A 308 19.95 -2.60 7.20
CA ILE A 308 19.26 -2.64 5.89
C ILE A 308 18.23 -1.51 5.86
N TYR A 309 17.40 -1.38 6.91
CA TYR A 309 16.40 -0.33 7.00
C TYR A 309 16.99 1.08 6.84
N ALA A 310 18.19 1.32 7.39
CA ALA A 310 18.86 2.61 7.33
C ALA A 310 19.22 3.06 5.89
N ARG A 311 19.25 2.14 4.92
CA ARG A 311 19.45 2.44 3.49
C ARG A 311 18.15 2.75 2.76
N GLY A 312 17.02 2.51 3.42
CA GLY A 312 15.69 2.81 2.87
C GLY A 312 15.45 4.31 2.77
N VAL A 313 14.82 4.72 1.69
CA VAL A 313 14.46 6.12 1.41
C VAL A 313 12.94 6.24 1.43
N TRP A 314 12.42 7.20 2.17
CA TRP A 314 11.01 7.56 2.15
C TRP A 314 10.79 8.63 1.09
N PRO A 315 10.22 8.30 -0.10
CA PRO A 315 10.01 9.29 -1.15
C PRO A 315 9.12 10.43 -0.66
N PRO A 316 9.56 11.69 -0.79
CA PRO A 316 8.73 12.83 -0.43
C PRO A 316 7.63 13.07 -1.46
N SER A 317 6.63 13.83 -1.08
CA SER A 317 5.64 14.34 -2.04
C SER A 317 6.34 15.23 -3.09
N LEU A 318 6.20 14.88 -4.35
CA LEU A 318 6.71 15.70 -5.44
C LEU A 318 5.79 16.91 -5.70
N SER A 319 6.37 17.99 -6.19
CA SER A 319 5.56 19.08 -6.76
C SER A 319 4.80 18.61 -7.99
N SER A 320 3.64 19.20 -8.30
CA SER A 320 2.87 18.84 -9.50
C SER A 320 3.69 19.00 -10.79
N ALA A 321 4.68 19.89 -10.84
CA ALA A 321 5.55 20.04 -11.99
C ALA A 321 6.53 18.87 -12.11
N ALA A 322 7.18 18.47 -10.99
CA ALA A 322 8.10 17.34 -10.95
C ALA A 322 7.36 16.02 -11.26
N GLN A 323 6.14 15.83 -10.72
CA GLN A 323 5.33 14.65 -11.05
C GLN A 323 5.02 14.59 -12.54
N ARG A 324 4.46 15.65 -13.13
CA ARG A 324 4.19 15.68 -14.59
C ARG A 324 5.43 15.46 -15.43
N TYR A 325 6.60 15.87 -14.95
CA TYR A 325 7.85 15.63 -15.67
C TYR A 325 8.21 14.12 -15.64
N ARG A 326 8.14 13.47 -14.49
CA ARG A 326 8.37 12.02 -14.38
C ARG A 326 7.34 11.22 -15.19
N ASP A 327 6.05 11.60 -15.19
CA ASP A 327 5.01 10.95 -15.97
C ASP A 327 5.28 11.04 -17.49
N ARG A 328 5.79 12.19 -17.95
CA ARG A 328 6.22 12.36 -19.35
C ARG A 328 7.43 11.47 -19.67
N LEU A 329 8.47 11.45 -18.81
CA LEU A 329 9.62 10.57 -19.00
C LEU A 329 9.18 9.11 -19.05
N TRP A 330 8.26 8.71 -18.20
CA TRP A 330 7.71 7.36 -18.20
C TRP A 330 7.03 7.00 -19.52
N THR A 331 6.22 7.92 -20.04
CA THR A 331 5.60 7.76 -21.36
C THR A 331 6.66 7.59 -22.46
N GLU A 332 7.71 8.40 -22.43
CA GLU A 332 8.81 8.33 -23.40
C GLU A 332 9.62 7.02 -23.26
N ILE A 333 9.87 6.54 -22.04
CA ILE A 333 10.53 5.25 -21.77
C ILE A 333 9.69 4.11 -22.34
N LYS A 334 8.36 4.13 -22.10
CA LYS A 334 7.48 3.06 -22.61
C LYS A 334 7.32 3.10 -24.13
N ALA A 335 7.51 4.23 -24.77
CA ALA A 335 7.42 4.39 -26.22
C ALA A 335 8.73 4.07 -26.97
N ALA A 336 9.90 4.13 -26.31
CA ALA A 336 11.20 3.82 -26.90
C ALA A 336 11.36 2.31 -27.14
#